data_0e12d1f24853730eb60f5f22fcab3b2f
#
_entry.id   0e12d1f24853730eb60f5f22fcab3b2f
#
_cell.length_a   1.000
_cell.length_b   1.000
_cell.length_c   1.000
_cell.angle_alpha   90.00
_cell.angle_beta   90.00
_cell.angle_gamma   90.00
#
_symmetry.space_group_name_H-M   'P 1'
#
loop_
_entity.id
_entity.type
_entity.pdbx_description
1 polymer ?
#
loop_
_entity_poly.entity_id
_entity_poly.type
_entity_poly.pdbx_seq_one_letter_code
_entity_poly.pdbx_strand_id
1 'polypeptide(L)'
;GLKLKHTATADDKPIVLTMQTGETDIAANDVLGAIRFQAPDEGTGTDAILVAAAIEAVSEGDFSASNNATKISFKCGNSEAATEKAKIVGSTGKIHATPDAILLIKDSSGSTLKTINGIAAI
;
A
#
# COMPACT_ATOMS: atom_id res chain seq x y z
N GLY A 1 -22.06 2.06 6.14
CA GLY A 1 -20.84 1.49 5.58
C GLY A 1 -21.10 0.28 4.67
N LEU A 2 -20.12 -0.18 3.94
CA LEU A 2 -20.20 -1.39 3.12
C LEU A 2 -19.90 -2.62 3.97
N LYS A 3 -20.84 -3.58 4.01
CA LYS A 3 -20.65 -4.89 4.64
C LYS A 3 -20.81 -5.98 3.58
N LEU A 4 -19.75 -6.71 3.30
CA LEU A 4 -19.78 -7.91 2.48
C LEU A 4 -19.94 -9.13 3.38
N LYS A 5 -20.95 -9.96 3.13
CA LYS A 5 -21.23 -11.17 3.91
C LYS A 5 -21.48 -12.35 2.97
N HIS A 6 -20.67 -13.39 3.09
CA HIS A 6 -20.96 -14.66 2.47
C HIS A 6 -21.96 -15.44 3.34
N THR A 7 -22.93 -16.11 2.72
CA THR A 7 -23.98 -16.85 3.42
C THR A 7 -23.73 -18.37 3.49
N ALA A 8 -22.81 -18.89 2.68
CA ALA A 8 -22.46 -20.30 2.72
C ALA A 8 -21.71 -20.63 4.02
N THR A 9 -22.09 -21.75 4.66
CA THR A 9 -21.54 -22.22 5.92
C THR A 9 -20.62 -23.44 5.75
N ALA A 10 -20.48 -23.95 4.51
CA ALA A 10 -19.57 -25.03 4.22
C ALA A 10 -18.11 -24.58 4.36
N ASP A 11 -17.20 -25.55 4.58
CA ASP A 11 -15.77 -25.29 4.68
C ASP A 11 -15.21 -24.67 3.39
N ASP A 12 -14.13 -23.87 3.52
CA ASP A 12 -13.41 -23.19 2.42
C ASP A 12 -14.33 -22.34 1.51
N LYS A 13 -15.10 -21.45 2.10
CA LYS A 13 -15.95 -20.46 1.39
C LYS A 13 -15.57 -19.02 1.75
N PRO A 14 -14.39 -18.54 1.30
CA PRO A 14 -13.96 -17.18 1.58
C PRO A 14 -14.85 -16.14 0.87
N ILE A 15 -14.91 -14.95 1.44
CA ILE A 15 -15.32 -13.77 0.67
C ILE A 15 -14.11 -13.26 -0.10
N VAL A 16 -14.32 -13.01 -1.39
CA VAL A 16 -13.28 -12.47 -2.28
C VAL A 16 -13.75 -11.12 -2.83
N LEU A 17 -12.94 -10.09 -2.66
CA LEU A 17 -13.07 -8.84 -3.38
C LEU A 17 -11.95 -8.77 -4.41
N THR A 18 -12.31 -8.86 -5.68
CA THR A 18 -11.35 -8.73 -6.78
C THR A 18 -11.46 -7.34 -7.39
N MET A 19 -10.35 -6.62 -7.44
CA MET A 19 -10.21 -5.40 -8.21
C MET A 19 -9.36 -5.73 -9.43
N GLN A 20 -9.92 -5.55 -10.62
CA GLN A 20 -9.26 -5.86 -11.88
C GLN A 20 -9.29 -4.62 -12.77
N THR A 21 -8.11 -4.17 -13.19
CA THR A 21 -8.00 -3.11 -14.19
C THR A 21 -8.48 -3.61 -15.55
N GLY A 22 -8.98 -2.71 -16.38
CA GLY A 22 -9.29 -3.00 -17.80
C GLY A 22 -8.11 -2.78 -18.73
N GLU A 23 -6.97 -2.38 -18.22
CA GLU A 23 -5.75 -2.19 -19.01
C GLU A 23 -5.20 -3.51 -19.51
N THR A 24 -4.82 -3.56 -20.77
CA THR A 24 -4.35 -4.78 -21.44
C THR A 24 -2.84 -4.81 -21.70
N ASP A 25 -2.13 -3.75 -21.35
CA ASP A 25 -0.68 -3.59 -21.52
C ASP A 25 -0.07 -3.05 -20.23
N ILE A 26 0.11 -3.94 -19.26
CA ILE A 26 0.66 -3.58 -17.95
C ILE A 26 2.17 -3.43 -18.06
N ALA A 27 2.63 -2.19 -17.94
CA ALA A 27 4.05 -1.83 -17.90
C ALA A 27 4.55 -1.61 -16.45
N ALA A 28 5.83 -1.33 -16.30
CA ALA A 28 6.43 -1.04 -15.01
C ALA A 28 5.82 0.23 -14.37
N ASN A 29 5.48 0.13 -13.09
CA ASN A 29 4.86 1.17 -12.26
C ASN A 29 3.37 1.45 -12.53
N ASP A 30 2.68 0.63 -13.29
CA ASP A 30 1.23 0.73 -13.42
C ASP A 30 0.53 0.30 -12.15
N VAL A 31 -0.52 1.04 -11.78
CA VAL A 31 -1.34 0.75 -10.60
C VAL A 31 -2.48 -0.17 -11.01
N LEU A 32 -2.43 -1.41 -10.56
CA LEU A 32 -3.46 -2.42 -10.84
C LEU A 32 -4.75 -2.19 -10.05
N GLY A 33 -4.63 -1.61 -8.87
CA GLY A 33 -5.76 -1.28 -8.00
C GLY A 33 -5.30 -0.55 -6.75
N ALA A 34 -6.23 0.21 -6.15
CA ALA A 34 -5.95 1.04 -4.99
C ALA A 34 -7.12 1.08 -4.02
N ILE A 35 -6.82 1.08 -2.72
CA ILE A 35 -7.73 1.50 -1.66
C ILE A 35 -7.21 2.84 -1.15
N ARG A 36 -8.02 3.89 -1.24
CA ARG A 36 -7.65 5.25 -0.86
C ARG A 36 -8.49 5.74 0.31
N PHE A 37 -7.84 6.50 1.19
CA PHE A 37 -8.46 7.16 2.33
C PHE A 37 -8.29 8.67 2.15
N GLN A 38 -9.41 9.39 2.09
CA GLN A 38 -9.43 10.81 1.76
C GLN A 38 -10.57 11.49 2.51
N ALA A 39 -10.31 12.67 3.08
CA ALA A 39 -11.37 13.50 3.62
C ALA A 39 -12.17 14.15 2.47
N PRO A 40 -13.49 14.32 2.60
CA PRO A 40 -14.29 14.88 1.50
C PRO A 40 -14.03 16.36 1.28
N ASP A 41 -14.04 17.14 2.34
CA ASP A 41 -13.81 18.58 2.35
C ASP A 41 -13.62 19.03 3.80
N GLU A 42 -12.50 19.61 4.13
CA GLU A 42 -12.18 20.08 5.48
C GLU A 42 -12.15 21.61 5.54
N GLY A 43 -12.88 22.27 4.66
CA GLY A 43 -13.11 23.71 4.66
C GLY A 43 -12.01 24.53 4.00
N THR A 44 -10.86 24.70 4.60
CA THR A 44 -9.80 25.55 4.05
C THR A 44 -8.46 24.84 3.98
N GLY A 45 -7.86 24.84 2.82
CA GLY A 45 -6.52 24.30 2.60
C GLY A 45 -6.48 23.19 1.57
N THR A 46 -5.42 23.16 0.79
CA THR A 46 -5.24 22.22 -0.31
C THR A 46 -4.86 20.84 0.17
N ASP A 47 -4.17 20.73 1.30
CA ASP A 47 -3.67 19.43 1.81
C ASP A 47 -4.78 18.58 2.42
N ALA A 48 -5.79 19.22 3.02
CA ALA A 48 -6.89 18.53 3.68
C ALA A 48 -7.73 17.65 2.74
N ILE A 49 -7.82 17.99 1.47
CA ILE A 49 -8.59 17.28 0.44
C ILE A 49 -7.77 16.29 -0.38
N LEU A 50 -6.48 16.17 -0.12
CA LEU A 50 -5.61 15.20 -0.81
C LEU A 50 -5.85 13.77 -0.27
N VAL A 51 -5.45 12.77 -1.05
CA VAL A 51 -5.43 11.39 -0.56
C VAL A 51 -4.46 11.29 0.60
N ALA A 52 -4.98 11.05 1.80
CA ALA A 52 -4.21 11.02 3.04
C ALA A 52 -3.43 9.71 3.23
N ALA A 53 -4.01 8.60 2.79
CA ALA A 53 -3.35 7.29 2.84
C ALA A 53 -3.87 6.38 1.71
N ALA A 54 -3.07 5.39 1.32
CA ALA A 54 -3.48 4.38 0.35
C ALA A 54 -2.76 3.05 0.53
N ILE A 55 -3.40 1.99 0.05
CA ILE A 55 -2.78 0.70 -0.22
C ILE A 55 -2.94 0.46 -1.72
N GLU A 56 -1.83 0.25 -2.44
CA GLU A 56 -1.85 0.07 -3.89
C GLU A 56 -1.09 -1.18 -4.31
N ALA A 57 -1.62 -1.90 -5.30
CA ALA A 57 -0.88 -2.92 -6.04
C ALA A 57 -0.26 -2.26 -7.28
N VAL A 58 1.07 -2.33 -7.40
CA VAL A 58 1.82 -1.64 -8.46
C VAL A 58 2.77 -2.63 -9.13
N SER A 59 2.72 -2.70 -10.46
CA SER A 59 3.61 -3.57 -11.24
C SER A 59 5.08 -3.20 -11.04
N GLU A 60 5.95 -4.20 -10.97
CA GLU A 60 7.41 -4.01 -10.88
C GLU A 60 8.09 -4.05 -12.27
N GLY A 61 7.38 -4.44 -13.29
CA GLY A 61 7.85 -4.55 -14.67
C GLY A 61 6.71 -4.88 -15.62
N ASP A 62 7.02 -5.05 -16.88
CA ASP A 62 6.05 -5.43 -17.90
C ASP A 62 5.50 -6.82 -17.61
N PHE A 63 4.16 -6.96 -17.66
CA PHE A 63 3.52 -8.25 -17.49
C PHE A 63 3.65 -9.10 -18.75
N SER A 64 3.82 -10.39 -18.57
CA SER A 64 3.96 -11.34 -19.67
C SER A 64 3.48 -12.73 -19.23
N ALA A 65 3.60 -13.71 -20.11
CA ALA A 65 3.27 -15.11 -19.79
C ALA A 65 4.09 -15.68 -18.60
N SER A 66 5.22 -15.05 -18.27
CA SER A 66 6.15 -15.51 -17.23
C SER A 66 6.43 -14.44 -16.15
N ASN A 67 5.81 -13.27 -16.22
CA ASN A 67 6.07 -12.18 -15.29
C ASN A 67 4.77 -11.45 -14.91
N ASN A 68 4.45 -11.44 -13.64
CA ASN A 68 3.43 -10.61 -13.02
C ASN A 68 3.94 -10.00 -11.70
N ALA A 69 5.24 -9.73 -11.63
CA ALA A 69 5.86 -9.17 -10.43
C ALA A 69 5.19 -7.86 -10.03
N THR A 70 4.68 -7.82 -8.82
CA THR A 70 3.85 -6.73 -8.29
C THR A 70 4.25 -6.44 -6.85
N LYS A 71 4.42 -5.17 -6.52
CA LYS A 71 4.60 -4.73 -5.13
C LYS A 71 3.26 -4.30 -4.51
N ILE A 72 3.12 -4.49 -3.21
CA ILE A 72 2.10 -3.81 -2.41
C ILE A 72 2.76 -2.58 -1.77
N SER A 73 2.23 -1.41 -2.10
CA SER A 73 2.71 -0.11 -1.63
C SER A 73 1.79 0.41 -0.52
N PHE A 74 2.37 0.79 0.62
CA PHE A 74 1.69 1.46 1.73
C PHE A 74 2.07 2.93 1.71
N LYS A 75 1.07 3.80 1.52
CA LYS A 75 1.25 5.24 1.36
C LYS A 75 0.62 6.01 2.51
N CYS A 76 1.30 7.04 2.99
CA CYS A 76 0.79 8.01 3.96
C CYS A 76 1.23 9.42 3.55
N GLY A 77 0.37 10.40 3.80
CA GLY A 77 0.67 11.82 3.68
C GLY A 77 1.08 12.43 5.01
N ASN A 78 1.72 13.57 4.95
CA ASN A 78 1.97 14.45 6.10
C ASN A 78 1.34 15.82 5.85
N SER A 79 1.78 16.51 4.80
CA SER A 79 1.21 17.76 4.27
C SER A 79 1.19 17.74 2.73
N GLU A 80 1.15 16.56 2.15
CA GLU A 80 1.11 16.31 0.71
C GLU A 80 0.19 15.11 0.42
N ALA A 81 -0.10 14.85 -0.85
CA ALA A 81 -0.73 13.59 -1.25
C ALA A 81 0.11 12.39 -0.77
N ALA A 82 -0.56 11.34 -0.34
CA ALA A 82 0.08 10.16 0.23
C ALA A 82 1.17 9.57 -0.67
N THR A 83 2.38 9.48 -0.14
CA THR A 83 3.56 8.89 -0.78
C THR A 83 3.90 7.54 -0.16
N GLU A 84 4.61 6.68 -0.91
CA GLU A 84 5.05 5.37 -0.40
C GLU A 84 5.96 5.53 0.81
N LYS A 85 5.60 4.88 1.92
CA LYS A 85 6.40 4.83 3.16
C LYS A 85 6.96 3.43 3.40
N ALA A 86 6.27 2.40 2.92
CA ALA A 86 6.73 1.01 2.98
C ALA A 86 6.14 0.22 1.81
N LYS A 87 6.78 -0.89 1.47
CA LYS A 87 6.29 -1.81 0.43
C LYS A 87 6.67 -3.25 0.71
N ILE A 88 5.90 -4.18 0.14
CA ILE A 88 6.27 -5.59 -0.02
C ILE A 88 6.61 -5.80 -1.49
N VAL A 89 7.83 -6.20 -1.78
CA VAL A 89 8.35 -6.42 -3.14
C VAL A 89 8.00 -7.84 -3.58
N GLY A 90 7.19 -7.99 -4.62
CA GLY A 90 6.71 -9.30 -5.07
C GLY A 90 7.81 -10.19 -5.63
N SER A 91 8.72 -9.62 -6.40
CA SER A 91 9.84 -10.35 -7.01
C SER A 91 10.83 -10.93 -5.99
N THR A 92 10.91 -10.38 -4.78
CA THR A 92 11.88 -10.82 -3.76
C THR A 92 11.25 -11.28 -2.45
N GLY A 93 9.95 -10.99 -2.23
CA GLY A 93 9.27 -11.21 -0.96
C GLY A 93 9.75 -10.33 0.20
N LYS A 94 10.59 -9.35 -0.05
CA LYS A 94 11.16 -8.48 0.99
C LYS A 94 10.21 -7.35 1.36
N ILE A 95 10.22 -6.97 2.64
CA ILE A 95 9.55 -5.77 3.15
C ILE A 95 10.58 -4.65 3.20
N HIS A 96 10.29 -3.55 2.51
CA HIS A 96 11.14 -2.36 2.47
C HIS A 96 10.41 -1.17 3.09
N ALA A 97 11.06 -0.46 4.01
CA ALA A 97 10.73 0.93 4.31
C ALA A 97 11.34 1.82 3.20
N THR A 98 10.76 3.00 2.98
CA THR A 98 11.39 3.98 2.07
C THR A 98 12.74 4.44 2.63
N PRO A 99 13.65 4.98 1.79
CA PRO A 99 14.98 5.38 2.23
C PRO A 99 15.03 6.24 3.50
N ASP A 100 14.05 7.14 3.65
CA ASP A 100 13.96 8.05 4.79
C ASP A 100 13.09 7.50 5.94
N ALA A 101 12.52 6.29 5.76
CA ALA A 101 11.69 5.68 6.78
C ALA A 101 12.53 4.88 7.76
N ILE A 102 12.27 5.09 9.04
CA ILE A 102 12.90 4.40 10.15
C ILE A 102 11.85 3.50 10.81
N LEU A 103 12.12 2.22 10.91
CA LEU A 103 11.31 1.32 11.73
C LEU A 103 11.76 1.47 13.19
N LEU A 104 10.87 2.00 14.02
CA LEU A 104 11.09 2.12 15.46
C LEU A 104 10.37 0.98 16.19
N ILE A 105 11.12 0.22 16.97
CA ILE A 105 10.55 -0.70 17.95
C ILE A 105 10.53 0.03 19.29
N LYS A 106 9.33 0.21 19.84
CA LYS A 106 9.11 0.95 21.09
C LYS A 106 8.55 0.04 22.17
N ASP A 107 8.82 0.37 23.42
CA ASP A 107 8.15 -0.24 24.57
C ASP A 107 6.74 0.34 24.82
N SER A 108 6.06 -0.15 25.82
CA SER A 108 4.71 0.30 26.19
C SER A 108 4.65 1.76 26.67
N SER A 109 5.77 2.35 27.06
CA SER A 109 5.88 3.77 27.46
C SER A 109 6.14 4.69 26.26
N GLY A 110 6.39 4.12 25.07
CA GLY A 110 6.74 4.86 23.85
C GLY A 110 8.23 5.12 23.67
N SER A 111 9.09 4.61 24.59
CA SER A 111 10.54 4.74 24.46
C SER A 111 11.08 3.82 23.37
N THR A 112 12.02 4.31 22.55
CA THR A 112 12.61 3.55 21.46
C THR A 112 13.54 2.47 21.96
N LEU A 113 13.20 1.20 21.76
CA LEU A 113 14.03 0.04 22.06
C LEU A 113 15.04 -0.26 20.96
N LYS A 114 14.64 -0.10 19.70
CA LYS A 114 15.48 -0.33 18.53
C LYS A 114 15.05 0.55 17.37
N THR A 115 16.04 1.04 16.66
CA THR A 115 15.88 1.72 15.36
C THR A 115 16.45 0.82 14.26
N ILE A 116 15.66 0.56 13.21
CA ILE A 116 16.11 -0.10 11.99
C ILE A 116 16.01 0.94 10.88
N ASN A 117 17.14 1.40 10.40
CA ASN A 117 17.22 2.40 9.35
C ASN A 117 16.85 1.78 7.99
N GLY A 118 16.27 2.60 7.10
CA GLY A 118 16.03 2.22 5.72
C GLY A 118 17.34 1.95 4.96
N ILE A 119 17.22 1.32 3.79
CA ILE A 119 18.37 0.86 2.98
C ILE A 119 19.30 2.02 2.58
N ALA A 120 18.78 3.22 2.36
CA ALA A 120 19.59 4.38 1.98
C ALA A 120 20.47 4.94 3.11
N ALA A 121 20.31 4.44 4.33
CA ALA A 121 21.13 4.83 5.50
C ALA A 121 22.37 3.95 5.68
N ILE A 122 22.64 3.10 4.73
CA ILE A 122 23.80 2.21 4.72
C ILE A 122 24.91 2.83 3.86
#